data_bcb457b35fcedfd1c6ab62030e531d4b
#
_entry.id   bcb457b35fcedfd1c6ab62030e531d4b
#
_cell.length_a   1.000
_cell.length_b   1.000
_cell.length_c   1.000
_cell.angle_alpha   90.00
_cell.angle_beta   90.00
_cell.angle_gamma   90.00
#
_symmetry.space_group_name_H-M   'P 1'
#
loop_
_entity.id
_entity.type
_entity.pdbx_description
1 polymer ?
#
loop_
_entity_poly.entity_id
_entity_poly.type
_entity_poly.pdbx_seq_one_letter_code
_entity_poly.pdbx_strand_id
1 'polypeptide(L)'
;MVRYKVTLTVEERQQLEKLVSSGKGAARKLAHARILLLADEGDQGPGRTNAAIVEALGVGERTVERVRKRFVTESLDAALHPRPQPPRPDKVKIKGPVEKQLIELACSDPPAGRCRWTLQLLADRLVLLQCVESVSDEAVRRVLKKTTSRSER
;
A
#
# COMPACT_ATOMS: atom_id res chain seq x y z
N MET A 1 -22.14 -22.60 -4.10
CA MET A 1 -20.85 -22.08 -3.64
C MET A 1 -19.81 -22.19 -4.73
N VAL A 2 -19.25 -21.09 -5.17
CA VAL A 2 -18.25 -21.10 -6.25
C VAL A 2 -16.88 -21.50 -5.66
N ARG A 3 -16.35 -22.62 -6.14
CA ARG A 3 -15.03 -23.11 -5.72
C ARG A 3 -13.99 -22.67 -6.73
N TYR A 4 -13.01 -21.92 -6.28
CA TYR A 4 -11.88 -21.49 -7.10
C TYR A 4 -10.77 -22.54 -7.01
N LYS A 5 -10.52 -23.21 -8.13
CA LYS A 5 -9.46 -24.23 -8.23
C LYS A 5 -8.12 -23.54 -8.43
N VAL A 6 -7.20 -23.77 -7.51
CA VAL A 6 -5.83 -23.25 -7.61
C VAL A 6 -4.94 -24.31 -8.23
N THR A 7 -4.28 -23.96 -9.33
CA THR A 7 -3.26 -24.78 -9.96
C THR A 7 -2.02 -23.93 -10.14
N LEU A 8 -0.92 -24.33 -9.51
CA LEU A 8 0.36 -23.64 -9.60
C LEU A 8 1.22 -24.26 -10.69
N THR A 9 1.89 -23.42 -11.48
CA THR A 9 2.96 -23.89 -12.35
C THR A 9 4.18 -24.26 -11.52
N VAL A 10 5.12 -25.01 -12.08
CA VAL A 10 6.35 -25.39 -11.40
C VAL A 10 7.12 -24.15 -10.93
N GLU A 11 7.18 -23.13 -11.76
CA GLU A 11 7.86 -21.86 -11.47
C GLU A 11 7.19 -21.09 -10.33
N GLU A 12 5.86 -20.97 -10.37
CA GLU A 12 5.07 -20.34 -9.32
C GLU A 12 5.24 -21.06 -7.99
N ARG A 13 5.22 -22.38 -8.01
CA ARG A 13 5.42 -23.21 -6.82
C ARG A 13 6.82 -23.00 -6.23
N GLN A 14 7.85 -23.02 -7.03
CA GLN A 14 9.23 -22.78 -6.60
C GLN A 14 9.38 -21.36 -6.00
N GLN A 15 8.76 -20.36 -6.61
CA GLN A 15 8.77 -18.99 -6.13
C GLN A 15 8.11 -18.88 -4.75
N LEU A 16 6.97 -19.53 -4.55
CA LEU A 16 6.26 -19.54 -3.28
C LEU A 16 7.03 -20.31 -2.19
N GLU A 17 7.58 -21.46 -2.52
CA GLU A 17 8.40 -22.27 -1.60
C GLU A 17 9.66 -21.50 -1.16
N LYS A 18 10.30 -20.83 -2.07
CA LYS A 18 11.47 -19.98 -1.80
C LYS A 18 11.09 -18.80 -0.87
N LEU A 19 9.94 -18.17 -1.12
CA LEU A 19 9.44 -17.08 -0.31
C LEU A 19 9.14 -17.54 1.13
N VAL A 20 8.46 -18.68 1.28
CA VAL A 20 8.10 -19.24 2.59
C VAL A 20 9.34 -19.71 3.35
N SER A 21 10.29 -20.37 2.66
CA SER A 21 11.52 -20.86 3.31
C SER A 21 12.45 -19.74 3.73
N SER A 22 12.52 -18.65 2.97
CA SER A 22 13.34 -17.49 3.35
C SER A 22 12.76 -16.73 4.56
N GLY A 23 11.44 -16.80 4.76
CA GLY A 23 10.75 -16.09 5.83
C GLY A 23 10.85 -14.57 5.75
N LYS A 24 11.41 -14.04 4.67
CA LYS A 24 11.60 -12.60 4.47
C LYS A 24 10.39 -12.01 3.75
N GLY A 25 9.68 -11.11 4.42
CA GLY A 25 8.52 -10.44 3.85
C GLY A 25 7.46 -10.13 4.89
N ALA A 26 6.43 -9.41 4.49
CA ALA A 26 5.30 -9.12 5.34
C ALA A 26 4.58 -10.42 5.75
N ALA A 27 4.18 -10.54 7.01
CA ALA A 27 3.49 -11.72 7.53
C ALA A 27 2.28 -12.11 6.69
N ARG A 28 1.52 -11.13 6.21
CA ARG A 28 0.38 -11.34 5.32
C ARG A 28 0.77 -12.00 3.99
N LYS A 29 1.87 -11.56 3.40
CA LYS A 29 2.39 -12.13 2.15
C LYS A 29 2.79 -13.59 2.33
N LEU A 30 3.50 -13.90 3.43
CA LEU A 30 3.90 -15.25 3.78
C LEU A 30 2.70 -16.16 4.04
N ALA A 31 1.69 -15.67 4.76
CA ALA A 31 0.46 -16.40 5.01
C ALA A 31 -0.28 -16.74 3.71
N HIS A 32 -0.40 -15.77 2.80
CA HIS A 32 -1.04 -15.99 1.50
C HIS A 32 -0.26 -16.99 0.64
N ALA A 33 1.08 -16.94 0.67
CA ALA A 33 1.93 -17.92 -0.03
C ALA A 33 1.68 -19.34 0.49
N ARG A 34 1.59 -19.52 1.80
CA ARG A 34 1.29 -20.83 2.43
C ARG A 34 -0.10 -21.32 2.04
N ILE A 35 -1.10 -20.44 2.02
CA ILE A 35 -2.46 -20.77 1.59
C ILE A 35 -2.45 -21.33 0.17
N LEU A 36 -1.78 -20.67 -0.75
CA LEU A 36 -1.69 -21.08 -2.15
C LEU A 36 -0.97 -22.42 -2.30
N LEU A 37 0.13 -22.65 -1.58
CA LEU A 37 0.86 -23.92 -1.61
C LEU A 37 0.00 -25.09 -1.14
N LEU A 38 -0.81 -24.89 -0.07
CA LEU A 38 -1.71 -25.94 0.45
C LEU A 38 -2.95 -26.12 -0.43
N ALA A 39 -3.42 -25.06 -1.08
CA ALA A 39 -4.58 -25.09 -1.96
C ALA A 39 -4.31 -25.64 -3.34
N ASP A 40 -3.03 -25.75 -3.75
CA ASP A 40 -2.62 -26.23 -5.07
C ASP A 40 -3.19 -27.62 -5.36
N GLU A 41 -4.08 -27.68 -6.32
CA GLU A 41 -4.72 -28.91 -6.81
C GLU A 41 -4.00 -29.51 -8.04
N GLY A 42 -2.84 -28.96 -8.40
CA GLY A 42 -1.99 -29.50 -9.46
C GLY A 42 -1.32 -30.81 -9.07
N ASP A 43 -0.58 -31.39 -10.02
CA ASP A 43 0.06 -32.70 -9.87
C ASP A 43 1.00 -32.80 -8.64
N GLN A 44 1.62 -31.72 -8.28
CA GLN A 44 2.56 -31.65 -7.16
C GLN A 44 1.97 -31.02 -5.90
N GLY A 45 0.73 -30.60 -5.94
CA GLY A 45 0.06 -29.91 -4.85
C GLY A 45 -0.70 -30.87 -3.93
N PRO A 46 -0.85 -30.55 -2.62
CA PRO A 46 -1.61 -31.34 -1.67
C PRO A 46 -3.12 -31.25 -1.87
N GLY A 47 -3.63 -30.22 -2.58
CA GLY A 47 -5.04 -30.06 -2.89
C GLY A 47 -5.94 -29.96 -1.66
N ARG A 48 -5.50 -29.32 -0.60
CA ARG A 48 -6.24 -29.26 0.66
C ARG A 48 -7.49 -28.40 0.55
N THR A 49 -8.53 -28.80 1.30
CA THR A 49 -9.77 -28.04 1.40
C THR A 49 -9.58 -26.76 2.21
N ASN A 50 -10.51 -25.81 2.06
CA ASN A 50 -10.48 -24.57 2.85
C ASN A 50 -10.45 -24.85 4.35
N ALA A 51 -11.27 -25.79 4.83
CA ALA A 51 -11.31 -26.18 6.24
C ALA A 51 -9.95 -26.74 6.72
N ALA A 52 -9.29 -27.57 5.92
CA ALA A 52 -7.97 -28.11 6.25
C ALA A 52 -6.90 -27.02 6.29
N ILE A 53 -6.96 -26.04 5.40
CA ILE A 53 -6.03 -24.88 5.38
C ILE A 53 -6.25 -23.99 6.62
N VAL A 54 -7.51 -23.73 6.97
CA VAL A 54 -7.88 -22.97 8.17
C VAL A 54 -7.31 -23.64 9.42
N GLU A 55 -7.46 -24.94 9.53
CA GLU A 55 -6.94 -25.72 10.67
C GLU A 55 -5.40 -25.71 10.70
N ALA A 56 -4.76 -25.88 9.55
CA ALA A 56 -3.30 -25.94 9.46
C ALA A 56 -2.61 -24.61 9.74
N LEU A 57 -3.18 -23.49 9.29
CA LEU A 57 -2.55 -22.17 9.36
C LEU A 57 -3.17 -21.22 10.39
N GLY A 58 -4.33 -21.56 10.93
CA GLY A 58 -5.04 -20.69 11.87
C GLY A 58 -5.58 -19.42 11.26
N VAL A 59 -5.84 -19.40 9.96
CA VAL A 59 -6.41 -18.26 9.23
C VAL A 59 -7.91 -18.40 9.06
N GLY A 60 -8.62 -17.29 8.83
CA GLY A 60 -10.06 -17.33 8.59
C GLY A 60 -10.41 -17.94 7.23
N GLU A 61 -11.49 -18.70 7.15
CA GLU A 61 -11.98 -19.32 5.91
C GLU A 61 -12.20 -18.28 4.78
N ARG A 62 -12.77 -17.15 5.14
CA ARG A 62 -12.98 -16.03 4.20
C ARG A 62 -11.66 -15.50 3.59
N THR A 63 -10.58 -15.57 4.36
CA THR A 63 -9.23 -15.19 3.87
C THR A 63 -8.75 -16.19 2.83
N VAL A 64 -8.92 -17.49 3.08
CA VAL A 64 -8.56 -18.55 2.15
C VAL A 64 -9.33 -18.42 0.83
N GLU A 65 -10.64 -18.22 0.91
CA GLU A 65 -11.48 -18.01 -0.28
C GLU A 65 -11.06 -16.78 -1.09
N ARG A 66 -10.75 -15.69 -0.40
CA ARG A 66 -10.32 -14.45 -1.03
C ARG A 66 -8.98 -14.63 -1.76
N VAL A 67 -8.03 -15.31 -1.17
CA VAL A 67 -6.72 -15.59 -1.77
C VAL A 67 -6.88 -16.48 -3.01
N ARG A 68 -7.66 -17.55 -2.92
CA ARG A 68 -7.98 -18.42 -4.05
C ARG A 68 -8.62 -17.65 -5.20
N LYS A 69 -9.63 -16.86 -4.88
CA LYS A 69 -10.33 -16.03 -5.87
C LYS A 69 -9.38 -15.07 -6.59
N ARG A 70 -8.55 -14.38 -5.85
CA ARG A 70 -7.60 -13.41 -6.43
C ARG A 70 -6.57 -14.09 -7.31
N PHE A 71 -6.09 -15.24 -6.92
CA PHE A 71 -5.16 -16.03 -7.73
C PHE A 71 -5.78 -16.44 -9.07
N VAL A 72 -7.00 -16.97 -9.03
CA VAL A 72 -7.70 -17.46 -10.23
C VAL A 72 -8.17 -16.33 -11.15
N THR A 73 -8.67 -15.24 -10.57
CA THR A 73 -9.26 -14.13 -11.34
C THR A 73 -8.24 -13.07 -11.76
N GLU A 74 -7.17 -12.90 -11.04
CA GLU A 74 -6.16 -11.88 -11.29
C GLU A 74 -4.81 -12.54 -11.62
N SER A 75 -3.94 -12.69 -10.62
CA SER A 75 -2.63 -13.30 -10.80
C SER A 75 -2.02 -13.71 -9.46
N LEU A 76 -0.87 -14.38 -9.51
CA LEU A 76 -0.08 -14.73 -8.33
C LEU A 76 0.34 -13.47 -7.55
N ASP A 77 0.86 -12.48 -8.24
CA ASP A 77 1.30 -11.22 -7.61
C ASP A 77 0.13 -10.50 -6.93
N ALA A 78 -1.02 -10.46 -7.59
CA ALA A 78 -2.24 -9.86 -7.01
C ALA A 78 -2.70 -10.59 -5.74
N ALA A 79 -2.54 -11.91 -5.68
CA ALA A 79 -2.88 -12.70 -4.49
C ALA A 79 -1.90 -12.45 -3.33
N LEU A 80 -0.63 -12.21 -3.62
CA LEU A 80 0.41 -11.98 -2.63
C LEU A 80 0.45 -10.54 -2.11
N HIS A 81 0.17 -9.57 -2.96
CA HIS A 81 0.26 -8.16 -2.60
C HIS A 81 -1.11 -7.54 -2.31
N PRO A 82 -1.20 -6.59 -1.37
CA PRO A 82 -2.45 -5.87 -1.16
C PRO A 82 -2.78 -5.00 -2.37
N ARG A 83 -4.06 -4.81 -2.63
CA ARG A 83 -4.48 -3.85 -3.65
C ARG A 83 -4.06 -2.44 -3.25
N PRO A 84 -3.51 -1.66 -4.18
CA PRO A 84 -3.23 -0.26 -3.90
C PRO A 84 -4.54 0.44 -3.54
N GLN A 85 -4.49 1.25 -2.49
CA GLN A 85 -5.68 2.02 -2.12
C GLN A 85 -5.96 3.08 -3.19
N PRO A 86 -7.22 3.24 -3.59
CA PRO A 86 -7.56 4.31 -4.50
C PRO A 86 -7.26 5.68 -3.87
N PRO A 87 -6.85 6.66 -4.67
CA PRO A 87 -6.61 7.99 -4.14
C PRO A 87 -7.88 8.54 -3.48
N ARG A 88 -7.73 9.15 -2.32
CA ARG A 88 -8.83 9.76 -1.57
C ARG A 88 -8.76 11.28 -1.70
N PRO A 89 -9.38 11.85 -2.74
CA PRO A 89 -9.29 13.29 -3.00
C PRO A 89 -9.84 14.16 -1.87
N ASP A 90 -10.82 13.66 -1.13
CA ASP A 90 -11.43 14.32 0.03
C ASP A 90 -10.46 14.46 1.22
N LYS A 91 -9.43 13.61 1.30
CA LYS A 91 -8.41 13.70 2.35
C LYS A 91 -7.20 14.55 1.97
N VAL A 92 -7.11 14.95 0.71
CA VAL A 92 -6.05 15.84 0.25
C VAL A 92 -6.40 17.28 0.60
N LYS A 93 -5.76 17.83 1.61
CA LYS A 93 -6.02 19.20 2.09
C LYS A 93 -5.35 20.26 1.23
N ILE A 94 -4.17 19.97 0.69
CA ILE A 94 -3.42 20.88 -0.16
C ILE A 94 -3.66 20.52 -1.62
N LYS A 95 -4.45 21.31 -2.30
CA LYS A 95 -4.82 21.15 -3.73
C LYS A 95 -4.42 22.39 -4.53
N GLY A 96 -4.22 22.23 -5.83
CA GLY A 96 -4.01 23.28 -6.81
C GLY A 96 -3.69 24.69 -6.32
N PRO A 97 -4.69 25.55 -6.03
CA PRO A 97 -4.44 26.93 -5.59
C PRO A 97 -3.67 27.02 -4.26
N VAL A 98 -3.93 26.10 -3.32
CA VAL A 98 -3.26 26.06 -2.02
C VAL A 98 -1.81 25.59 -2.19
N GLU A 99 -1.56 24.63 -3.06
CA GLU A 99 -0.21 24.17 -3.41
C GLU A 99 0.64 25.30 -3.97
N LYS A 100 0.07 26.08 -4.90
CA LYS A 100 0.71 27.24 -5.48
C LYS A 100 1.05 28.29 -4.42
N GLN A 101 0.12 28.56 -3.53
CA GLN A 101 0.31 29.51 -2.41
C GLN A 101 1.41 29.05 -1.45
N LEU A 102 1.46 27.75 -1.15
CA LEU A 102 2.50 27.15 -0.32
C LEU A 102 3.89 27.34 -0.96
N ILE A 103 4.02 27.13 -2.25
CA ILE A 103 5.28 27.32 -2.98
C ILE A 103 5.71 28.80 -2.95
N GLU A 104 4.79 29.70 -3.17
CA GLU A 104 5.04 31.16 -3.09
C GLU A 104 5.54 31.57 -1.71
N LEU A 105 4.91 31.05 -0.64
CA LEU A 105 5.35 31.28 0.74
C LEU A 105 6.75 30.74 1.01
N ALA A 106 7.03 29.52 0.56
CA ALA A 106 8.35 28.90 0.74
C ALA A 106 9.47 29.65 0.02
N CYS A 107 9.15 30.34 -1.08
CA CYS A 107 10.08 31.17 -1.83
C CYS A 107 10.16 32.61 -1.31
N SER A 108 9.26 33.02 -0.43
CA SER A 108 9.26 34.38 0.17
C SER A 108 10.16 34.44 1.40
N ASP A 109 10.41 35.66 1.88
CA ASP A 109 11.19 35.85 3.10
C ASP A 109 10.46 35.30 4.32
N PRO A 110 11.19 34.63 5.26
CA PRO A 110 10.59 34.14 6.49
C PRO A 110 10.08 35.28 7.39
N PRO A 111 9.15 35.00 8.30
CA PRO A 111 8.60 36.04 9.18
C PRO A 111 9.67 36.62 10.10
N ALA A 112 9.41 37.80 10.61
CA ALA A 112 10.31 38.53 11.51
C ALA A 112 10.76 37.65 12.69
N GLY A 113 12.04 37.66 12.99
CA GLY A 113 12.62 36.84 14.05
C GLY A 113 13.00 35.41 13.64
N ARG A 114 12.82 35.05 12.37
CA ARG A 114 13.19 33.74 11.83
C ARG A 114 14.13 33.87 10.66
N CYS A 115 15.11 32.98 10.59
CA CYS A 115 16.11 32.97 9.51
C CYS A 115 15.66 32.17 8.28
N ARG A 116 14.71 31.24 8.48
CA ARG A 116 14.22 30.37 7.41
C ARG A 116 12.81 29.86 7.71
N TRP A 117 12.12 29.41 6.66
CA TRP A 117 10.85 28.73 6.81
C TRP A 117 11.07 27.31 7.37
N THR A 118 10.21 26.93 8.33
CA THR A 118 10.08 25.56 8.81
C THR A 118 8.75 24.99 8.32
N LEU A 119 8.59 23.68 8.32
CA LEU A 119 7.34 23.04 7.93
C LEU A 119 6.17 23.49 8.80
N GLN A 120 6.41 23.65 10.10
CA GLN A 120 5.41 24.13 11.04
C GLN A 120 4.99 25.58 10.75
N LEU A 121 5.94 26.46 10.45
CA LEU A 121 5.65 27.86 10.10
C LEU A 121 4.84 27.96 8.82
N LEU A 122 5.15 27.14 7.81
CA LEU A 122 4.39 27.08 6.56
C LEU A 122 2.96 26.60 6.79
N ALA A 123 2.80 25.53 7.60
CA ALA A 123 1.49 25.01 7.96
C ALA A 123 0.65 26.06 8.71
N ASP A 124 1.22 26.73 9.71
CA ASP A 124 0.56 27.77 10.50
C ASP A 124 0.15 28.96 9.59
N ARG A 125 1.01 29.33 8.67
CA ARG A 125 0.72 30.44 7.75
C ARG A 125 -0.43 30.13 6.78
N LEU A 126 -0.50 28.88 6.28
CA LEU A 126 -1.62 28.44 5.46
C LEU A 126 -2.95 28.49 6.19
N VAL A 127 -2.95 28.14 7.46
CA VAL A 127 -4.13 28.25 8.34
C VAL A 127 -4.52 29.70 8.56
N LEU A 128 -3.56 30.58 8.87
CA LEU A 128 -3.78 32.02 9.07
C LEU A 128 -4.33 32.70 7.81
N LEU A 129 -3.91 32.29 6.63
CA LEU A 129 -4.41 32.82 5.36
C LEU A 129 -5.76 32.22 4.96
N GLN A 130 -6.35 31.37 5.81
CA GLN A 130 -7.63 30.68 5.59
C GLN A 130 -7.66 29.82 4.31
N CYS A 131 -6.49 29.39 3.86
CA CYS A 131 -6.38 28.49 2.72
C CYS A 131 -6.86 27.07 3.07
N VAL A 132 -6.66 26.67 4.32
CA VAL A 132 -7.07 25.38 4.87
C VAL A 132 -7.51 25.58 6.33
N GLU A 133 -8.41 24.72 6.82
CA GLU A 133 -8.82 24.77 8.22
C GLU A 133 -7.72 24.27 9.17
N SER A 134 -7.06 23.20 8.76
CA SER A 134 -5.91 22.64 9.46
C SER A 134 -5.06 21.83 8.48
N VAL A 135 -3.75 21.83 8.68
CA VAL A 135 -2.81 21.06 7.86
C VAL A 135 -1.63 20.61 8.71
N SER A 136 -1.16 19.39 8.49
CA SER A 136 0.02 18.88 9.17
C SER A 136 1.30 19.28 8.45
N ASP A 137 2.41 19.36 9.19
CA ASP A 137 3.75 19.61 8.65
C ASP A 137 4.16 18.52 7.65
N GLU A 138 3.73 17.27 7.86
CA GLU A 138 3.97 16.16 6.93
C GLU A 138 3.27 16.37 5.57
N ALA A 139 2.05 16.91 5.55
CA ALA A 139 1.34 17.25 4.32
C ALA A 139 2.10 18.34 3.54
N VAL A 140 2.59 19.37 4.23
CA VAL A 140 3.42 20.44 3.65
C VAL A 140 4.72 19.86 3.07
N ARG A 141 5.38 18.97 3.82
CA ARG A 141 6.61 18.32 3.38
C ARG A 141 6.42 17.50 2.10
N ARG A 142 5.34 16.75 2.00
CA ARG A 142 5.02 15.95 0.80
C ARG A 142 4.87 16.81 -0.44
N VAL A 143 4.16 17.92 -0.32
CA VAL A 143 3.93 18.85 -1.43
C VAL A 143 5.25 19.49 -1.90
N LEU A 144 6.06 19.96 -0.96
CA LEU A 144 7.36 20.57 -1.28
C LEU A 144 8.32 19.56 -1.91
N LYS A 145 8.37 18.34 -1.41
CA LYS A 145 9.18 17.27 -1.96
C LYS A 145 8.77 16.91 -3.40
N LYS A 146 7.49 16.83 -3.66
CA LYS A 146 6.95 16.57 -5.01
C LYS A 146 7.32 17.67 -5.98
N THR A 147 7.27 18.91 -5.53
CA THR A 147 7.64 20.08 -6.35
C THR A 147 9.12 20.09 -6.69
N THR A 148 9.99 19.82 -5.71
CA THR A 148 11.44 19.73 -5.90
C THR A 148 11.80 18.64 -6.93
N SER A 149 11.22 17.44 -6.80
CA SER A 149 11.44 16.36 -7.75
C SER A 149 10.98 16.67 -9.17
N ARG A 150 9.99 17.55 -9.31
CA ARG A 150 9.46 17.97 -10.61
C ARG A 150 10.32 19.04 -11.28
N SER A 151 11.04 19.83 -10.49
CA SER A 151 11.93 20.89 -10.95
C SER A 151 13.27 20.36 -11.48
N GLU A 152 13.67 19.15 -11.08
CA GLU A 152 14.92 18.51 -11.50
C GLU A 152 14.80 17.71 -12.81
N ARG A 153 13.63 17.66 -13.39
CA ARG A 153 13.36 17.02 -14.69
C ARG A 153 13.11 18.12 -15.72
#